data_35f7059618069eb4038d290b597ab624
#
_entry.id   35f7059618069eb4038d290b597ab624
#
_cell.length_a   1.000
_cell.length_b   1.000
_cell.length_c   1.000
_cell.angle_alpha   90.00
_cell.angle_beta   90.00
_cell.angle_gamma   90.00
#
_symmetry.space_group_name_H-M   'P 1'
#
loop_
_entity.id
_entity.type
_entity.pdbx_description
1 polymer ?
#
loop_
_entity_poly.entity_id
_entity_poly.type
_entity_poly.pdbx_seq_one_letter_code
_entity_poly.pdbx_strand_id
1 'polypeptide(L)'
;DVIHLAWINQGMLSLKNIRKIIRSGKPVVWTMHDLWPATGICHYARGCNRYASACGNCPLLPNKGSKNDLSAKIFRRKKELYHRGAISFVTCSRWLERQAKGSGLFVGQRITNIPNPIDTHVFCPQDQAEARLRAGLPADKHIILFVSQRVTDGRKGMRYFIEAIDRLVARYPEMKENTAIAILGGHSEEVNLTLPSYSLGYVSDEKQIVAIYNSADAFVLPSLEDNLPNTIMESMACGVPSIGFRVGGIPEMIDHQQNGYVANHRDTEDLPSGTH
;
A
#
# COMPACT_ATOMS: atom_id res chain seq x y z
N ASP A 1 -32.10 -1.72 0.11
CA ASP A 1 -30.84 -2.06 0.81
C ASP A 1 -29.78 -2.47 -0.19
N VAL A 2 -28.53 -2.04 0.01
CA VAL A 2 -27.35 -2.41 -0.79
C VAL A 2 -26.40 -3.22 0.07
N ILE A 3 -25.80 -4.26 -0.49
CA ILE A 3 -24.75 -5.01 0.20
C ILE A 3 -23.39 -4.49 -0.29
N HIS A 4 -22.58 -3.98 0.64
CA HIS A 4 -21.22 -3.52 0.37
C HIS A 4 -20.20 -4.58 0.80
N LEU A 5 -19.37 -5.00 -0.15
CA LEU A 5 -18.26 -5.91 0.09
C LEU A 5 -16.96 -5.11 0.04
N ALA A 6 -16.18 -5.14 1.12
CA ALA A 6 -14.86 -4.52 1.20
C ALA A 6 -13.88 -5.52 1.84
N TRP A 7 -12.79 -5.81 1.15
CA TRP A 7 -11.68 -6.67 1.60
C TRP A 7 -12.09 -7.97 2.31
N ILE A 8 -12.98 -8.73 1.66
CA ILE A 8 -13.60 -9.97 2.19
C ILE A 8 -12.71 -11.21 2.11
N ASN A 9 -11.42 -11.03 1.90
CA ASN A 9 -10.42 -12.06 1.65
C ASN A 9 -9.96 -12.71 2.97
N GLN A 10 -8.96 -13.60 2.89
CA GLN A 10 -8.29 -14.24 4.04
C GLN A 10 -9.24 -15.00 4.98
N GLY A 11 -10.22 -15.68 4.42
CA GLY A 11 -11.12 -16.55 5.19
C GLY A 11 -12.41 -15.91 5.68
N MET A 12 -12.61 -14.60 5.50
CA MET A 12 -13.85 -13.93 5.88
C MET A 12 -15.06 -14.46 5.10
N LEU A 13 -14.99 -14.48 3.76
CA LEU A 13 -16.04 -15.03 2.91
C LEU A 13 -15.50 -16.02 1.88
N SER A 14 -16.12 -17.19 1.81
CA SER A 14 -15.87 -18.14 0.71
C SER A 14 -16.59 -17.70 -0.57
N LEU A 15 -16.12 -18.16 -1.74
CA LEU A 15 -16.82 -17.96 -3.02
C LEU A 15 -18.27 -18.49 -2.97
N LYS A 16 -18.56 -19.53 -2.16
CA LYS A 16 -19.90 -20.04 -1.93
C LYS A 16 -20.77 -19.01 -1.21
N ASN A 17 -20.23 -18.32 -0.22
CA ASN A 17 -20.95 -17.26 0.50
C ASN A 17 -21.19 -16.05 -0.38
N ILE A 18 -20.18 -15.62 -1.17
CA ILE A 18 -20.34 -14.53 -2.15
C ILE A 18 -21.44 -14.87 -3.17
N ARG A 19 -21.50 -16.13 -3.64
CA ARG A 19 -22.59 -16.61 -4.52
C ARG A 19 -23.96 -16.50 -3.88
N LYS A 20 -24.09 -16.78 -2.57
CA LYS A 20 -25.36 -16.62 -1.85
C LYS A 20 -25.76 -15.14 -1.77
N ILE A 21 -24.81 -14.27 -1.47
CA ILE A 21 -25.02 -12.81 -1.44
C ILE A 21 -25.55 -12.32 -2.80
N ILE A 22 -24.87 -12.67 -3.89
CA ILE A 22 -25.26 -12.26 -5.24
C ILE A 22 -26.67 -12.79 -5.61
N ARG A 23 -27.00 -14.03 -5.17
CA ARG A 23 -28.31 -14.65 -5.42
C ARG A 23 -29.43 -14.08 -4.54
N SER A 24 -29.15 -13.26 -3.54
CA SER A 24 -30.17 -12.63 -2.70
C SER A 24 -31.05 -11.62 -3.45
N GLY A 25 -30.68 -11.26 -4.68
CA GLY A 25 -31.36 -10.24 -5.48
C GLY A 25 -31.08 -8.80 -5.06
N LYS A 26 -30.32 -8.58 -3.98
CA LYS A 26 -29.94 -7.24 -3.55
C LYS A 26 -28.80 -6.71 -4.40
N PRO A 27 -28.75 -5.39 -4.72
CA PRO A 27 -27.62 -4.76 -5.35
C PRO A 27 -26.34 -4.97 -4.53
N VAL A 28 -25.24 -5.32 -5.19
CA VAL A 28 -23.94 -5.56 -4.57
C VAL A 28 -22.93 -4.55 -5.10
N VAL A 29 -22.30 -3.81 -4.18
CA VAL A 29 -21.13 -2.97 -4.46
C VAL A 29 -19.91 -3.67 -3.87
N TRP A 30 -18.87 -3.84 -4.67
CA TRP A 30 -17.63 -4.48 -4.21
C TRP A 30 -16.44 -3.53 -4.38
N THR A 31 -15.96 -2.98 -3.27
CA THR A 31 -14.75 -2.14 -3.26
C THR A 31 -13.50 -3.02 -3.22
N MET A 32 -12.65 -2.81 -4.21
CA MET A 32 -11.39 -3.52 -4.42
C MET A 32 -10.24 -2.72 -3.81
N HIS A 33 -9.56 -3.31 -2.82
CA HIS A 33 -8.36 -2.73 -2.23
C HIS A 33 -7.07 -3.36 -2.76
N ASP A 34 -7.19 -4.46 -3.49
CA ASP A 34 -6.10 -5.20 -4.12
C ASP A 34 -6.57 -5.93 -5.39
N LEU A 35 -5.68 -6.70 -6.01
CA LEU A 35 -5.98 -7.44 -7.25
C LEU A 35 -6.75 -8.74 -7.03
N TRP A 36 -7.03 -9.17 -5.80
CA TRP A 36 -7.67 -10.47 -5.59
C TRP A 36 -9.00 -10.64 -6.35
N PRO A 37 -9.91 -9.65 -6.41
CA PRO A 37 -11.12 -9.80 -7.22
C PRO A 37 -10.84 -9.96 -8.71
N ALA A 38 -9.74 -9.39 -9.23
CA ALA A 38 -9.38 -9.40 -10.65
C ALA A 38 -8.48 -10.57 -11.07
N THR A 39 -8.01 -11.40 -10.12
CA THR A 39 -7.10 -12.52 -10.37
C THR A 39 -7.70 -13.85 -9.91
N GLY A 40 -7.00 -14.96 -10.14
CA GLY A 40 -7.37 -16.25 -9.54
C GLY A 40 -7.21 -16.21 -8.01
N ILE A 41 -5.99 -15.95 -7.54
CA ILE A 41 -5.65 -16.06 -6.12
C ILE A 41 -4.81 -14.90 -5.58
N CYS A 42 -4.22 -14.06 -6.45
CA CYS A 42 -3.22 -13.08 -6.05
C CYS A 42 -3.87 -11.80 -5.50
N HIS A 43 -3.35 -11.27 -4.39
CA HIS A 43 -3.59 -9.92 -3.91
C HIS A 43 -2.73 -8.91 -4.68
N TYR A 44 -1.50 -9.31 -5.01
CA TYR A 44 -0.55 -8.57 -5.83
C TYR A 44 0.01 -9.51 -6.90
N ALA A 45 0.10 -9.02 -8.13
CA ALA A 45 0.43 -9.85 -9.28
C ALA A 45 1.94 -10.09 -9.46
N ARG A 46 2.78 -9.29 -8.84
CA ARG A 46 4.26 -9.38 -8.90
C ARG A 46 4.77 -9.47 -10.35
N GLY A 47 4.21 -8.64 -11.24
CA GLY A 47 4.54 -8.62 -12.66
C GLY A 47 3.86 -9.70 -13.51
N CYS A 48 3.07 -10.61 -12.93
CA CYS A 48 2.30 -11.60 -13.68
C CYS A 48 1.08 -10.93 -14.33
N ASN A 49 0.88 -11.16 -15.64
CA ASN A 49 -0.26 -10.65 -16.39
C ASN A 49 -1.22 -11.74 -16.90
N ARG A 50 -1.09 -12.99 -16.43
CA ARG A 50 -1.90 -14.12 -16.91
C ARG A 50 -3.38 -13.93 -16.69
N TYR A 51 -3.78 -13.19 -15.64
CA TYR A 51 -5.18 -12.89 -15.36
C TYR A 51 -5.88 -12.07 -16.46
N ALA A 52 -5.13 -11.49 -17.39
CA ALA A 52 -5.72 -10.78 -18.53
C ALA A 52 -6.59 -11.70 -19.41
N SER A 53 -6.25 -12.98 -19.52
CA SER A 53 -7.04 -13.98 -20.26
C SER A 53 -7.60 -15.05 -19.33
N ALA A 54 -6.72 -15.79 -18.66
CA ALA A 54 -7.06 -16.83 -17.69
C ALA A 54 -5.84 -17.13 -16.81
N CYS A 55 -6.04 -17.30 -15.50
CA CYS A 55 -5.01 -17.82 -14.62
C CYS A 55 -4.75 -19.32 -14.87
N GLY A 56 -3.56 -19.75 -14.49
CA GLY A 56 -3.04 -21.13 -14.65
C GLY A 56 -1.52 -21.07 -14.85
N ASN A 57 -0.82 -22.19 -14.65
CA ASN A 57 0.65 -22.24 -14.59
C ASN A 57 1.20 -21.11 -13.72
N CYS A 58 0.62 -20.97 -12.52
CA CYS A 58 0.83 -19.81 -11.66
C CYS A 58 2.27 -19.78 -11.11
N PRO A 59 3.07 -18.72 -11.39
CA PRO A 59 4.45 -18.64 -10.93
C PRO A 59 4.58 -18.49 -9.40
N LEU A 60 3.49 -18.11 -8.72
CA LEU A 60 3.44 -17.90 -7.26
C LEU A 60 3.03 -19.17 -6.49
N LEU A 61 2.65 -20.24 -7.19
CA LEU A 61 2.40 -21.53 -6.56
C LEU A 61 3.67 -22.39 -6.53
N PRO A 62 3.79 -23.31 -5.55
CA PRO A 62 4.86 -24.31 -5.55
C PRO A 62 4.95 -25.03 -6.90
N ASN A 63 6.17 -25.36 -7.34
CA ASN A 63 6.45 -26.03 -8.61
C ASN A 63 5.92 -25.28 -9.85
N LYS A 64 5.80 -23.94 -9.78
CA LYS A 64 5.31 -23.05 -10.86
C LYS A 64 3.90 -23.38 -11.36
N GLY A 65 3.12 -24.05 -10.54
CA GLY A 65 1.75 -24.42 -10.83
C GLY A 65 1.56 -25.37 -12.04
N SER A 66 0.34 -25.45 -12.55
CA SER A 66 -0.03 -26.22 -13.76
C SER A 66 -1.18 -25.54 -14.49
N LYS A 67 -1.49 -25.99 -15.72
CA LYS A 67 -2.60 -25.45 -16.52
C LYS A 67 -3.95 -25.44 -15.75
N ASN A 68 -4.18 -26.44 -14.89
CA ASN A 68 -5.39 -26.58 -14.10
C ASN A 68 -5.15 -26.44 -12.58
N ASP A 69 -4.17 -25.62 -12.18
CA ASP A 69 -3.84 -25.37 -10.78
C ASP A 69 -4.95 -24.61 -10.01
N LEU A 70 -4.69 -24.32 -8.75
CA LEU A 70 -5.63 -23.58 -7.89
C LEU A 70 -6.02 -22.23 -8.51
N SER A 71 -5.06 -21.50 -9.09
CA SER A 71 -5.32 -20.19 -9.68
C SER A 71 -6.31 -20.28 -10.85
N ALA A 72 -6.16 -21.27 -11.71
CA ALA A 72 -7.06 -21.54 -12.83
C ALA A 72 -8.47 -21.94 -12.35
N LYS A 73 -8.55 -22.79 -11.32
CA LYS A 73 -9.83 -23.25 -10.76
C LYS A 73 -10.61 -22.08 -10.13
N ILE A 74 -9.92 -21.25 -9.34
CA ILE A 74 -10.55 -20.10 -8.68
C ILE A 74 -10.94 -19.02 -9.71
N PHE A 75 -10.09 -18.77 -10.72
CA PHE A 75 -10.38 -17.83 -11.78
C PHE A 75 -11.70 -18.20 -12.51
N ARG A 76 -11.84 -19.46 -12.94
CA ARG A 76 -13.09 -19.96 -13.57
C ARG A 76 -14.32 -19.78 -12.68
N ARG A 77 -14.19 -20.13 -11.38
CA ARG A 77 -15.29 -19.96 -10.40
C ARG A 77 -15.69 -18.50 -10.22
N LYS A 78 -14.72 -17.57 -10.18
CA LYS A 78 -15.00 -16.14 -10.13
C LYS A 78 -15.67 -15.66 -11.41
N LYS A 79 -15.20 -16.09 -12.58
CA LYS A 79 -15.80 -15.76 -13.88
C LYS A 79 -17.28 -16.12 -13.92
N GLU A 80 -17.62 -17.37 -13.58
CA GLU A 80 -19.02 -17.82 -13.49
C GLU A 80 -19.83 -17.01 -12.47
N LEU A 81 -19.22 -16.64 -11.36
CA LEU A 81 -19.86 -15.87 -10.29
C LEU A 81 -20.21 -14.46 -10.74
N TYR A 82 -19.28 -13.76 -11.39
CA TYR A 82 -19.44 -12.37 -11.80
C TYR A 82 -20.44 -12.23 -12.96
N HIS A 83 -20.48 -13.18 -13.89
CA HIS A 83 -21.45 -13.16 -14.99
C HIS A 83 -22.90 -13.41 -14.55
N ARG A 84 -23.13 -13.94 -13.36
CA ARG A 84 -24.48 -14.29 -12.85
C ARG A 84 -25.12 -13.22 -11.98
N GLY A 85 -24.41 -12.15 -11.68
CA GLY A 85 -24.88 -11.17 -10.71
C GLY A 85 -24.71 -9.72 -11.14
N ALA A 86 -25.59 -8.86 -10.69
CA ALA A 86 -25.46 -7.42 -10.81
C ALA A 86 -24.49 -6.91 -9.73
N ILE A 87 -23.19 -6.94 -10.02
CA ILE A 87 -22.14 -6.41 -9.13
C ILE A 87 -21.62 -5.11 -9.74
N SER A 88 -21.55 -4.06 -8.93
CA SER A 88 -20.82 -2.84 -9.24
C SER A 88 -19.46 -2.89 -8.53
N PHE A 89 -18.38 -2.94 -9.29
CA PHE A 89 -17.03 -2.93 -8.73
C PHE A 89 -16.53 -1.50 -8.59
N VAL A 90 -15.92 -1.22 -7.44
CA VAL A 90 -15.26 0.06 -7.14
C VAL A 90 -13.77 -0.21 -6.93
N THR A 91 -12.90 0.61 -7.52
CA THR A 91 -11.45 0.55 -7.31
C THR A 91 -10.98 1.80 -6.60
N CYS A 92 -10.01 1.65 -5.68
CA CYS A 92 -9.51 2.80 -4.91
C CYS A 92 -8.50 3.66 -5.69
N SER A 93 -7.95 3.16 -6.80
CA SER A 93 -7.02 3.90 -7.65
C SER A 93 -7.34 3.69 -9.13
N ARG A 94 -6.95 4.63 -9.97
CA ARG A 94 -6.99 4.50 -11.43
C ARG A 94 -6.06 3.39 -11.92
N TRP A 95 -4.94 3.15 -11.22
CA TRP A 95 -4.08 2.01 -11.50
C TRP A 95 -4.84 0.70 -11.33
N LEU A 96 -5.51 0.49 -10.20
CA LEU A 96 -6.28 -0.73 -9.96
C LEU A 96 -7.45 -0.87 -10.95
N GLU A 97 -8.08 0.24 -11.33
CA GLU A 97 -9.12 0.25 -12.37
C GLU A 97 -8.58 -0.27 -13.70
N ARG A 98 -7.41 0.22 -14.15
CA ARG A 98 -6.75 -0.27 -15.37
C ARG A 98 -6.43 -1.76 -15.29
N GLN A 99 -5.89 -2.21 -14.15
CA GLN A 99 -5.59 -3.64 -13.94
C GLN A 99 -6.86 -4.49 -13.97
N ALA A 100 -7.93 -4.05 -13.31
CA ALA A 100 -9.21 -4.74 -13.28
C ALA A 100 -9.84 -4.80 -14.69
N LYS A 101 -9.91 -3.69 -15.41
CA LYS A 101 -10.41 -3.64 -16.80
C LYS A 101 -9.61 -4.53 -17.74
N GLY A 102 -8.31 -4.71 -17.48
CA GLY A 102 -7.44 -5.63 -18.20
C GLY A 102 -7.65 -7.12 -17.86
N SER A 103 -8.44 -7.45 -16.85
CA SER A 103 -8.66 -8.84 -16.43
C SER A 103 -9.79 -9.51 -17.23
N GLY A 104 -9.57 -10.75 -17.66
CA GLY A 104 -10.60 -11.58 -18.28
C GLY A 104 -11.80 -11.92 -17.38
N LEU A 105 -11.74 -11.59 -16.07
CA LEU A 105 -12.88 -11.71 -15.16
C LEU A 105 -13.86 -10.54 -15.29
N PHE A 106 -13.40 -9.39 -15.75
CA PHE A 106 -14.17 -8.16 -15.74
C PHE A 106 -14.78 -7.76 -17.09
N VAL A 107 -14.66 -8.62 -18.08
CA VAL A 107 -15.32 -8.40 -19.39
C VAL A 107 -16.82 -8.21 -19.17
N GLY A 108 -17.35 -7.05 -19.57
CA GLY A 108 -18.77 -6.68 -19.40
C GLY A 108 -19.18 -6.27 -17.97
N GLN A 109 -18.24 -6.17 -17.02
CA GLN A 109 -18.54 -5.70 -15.67
C GLN A 109 -18.49 -4.18 -15.55
N ARG A 110 -19.28 -3.63 -14.62
CA ARG A 110 -19.24 -2.20 -14.28
C ARG A 110 -18.12 -1.97 -13.28
N ILE A 111 -17.17 -1.08 -13.63
CA ILE A 111 -16.06 -0.69 -12.76
C ILE A 111 -16.00 0.82 -12.71
N THR A 112 -15.95 1.36 -11.50
CA THR A 112 -15.83 2.81 -11.24
C THR A 112 -14.66 3.03 -10.29
N ASN A 113 -13.87 4.07 -10.54
CA ASN A 113 -12.82 4.49 -9.59
C ASN A 113 -13.40 5.50 -8.59
N ILE A 114 -13.24 5.20 -7.30
CA ILE A 114 -13.56 6.08 -6.16
C ILE A 114 -12.41 5.90 -5.16
N PRO A 115 -11.55 6.91 -4.97
CA PRO A 115 -10.44 6.85 -4.02
C PRO A 115 -10.92 6.61 -2.59
N ASN A 116 -10.04 6.02 -1.75
CA ASN A 116 -10.32 5.89 -0.33
C ASN A 116 -10.46 7.29 0.30
N PRO A 117 -11.43 7.49 1.20
CA PRO A 117 -11.50 8.71 1.99
C PRO A 117 -10.46 8.69 3.12
N ILE A 118 -10.12 9.88 3.61
CA ILE A 118 -9.40 10.08 4.87
C ILE A 118 -10.13 11.13 5.70
N ASP A 119 -10.17 10.90 7.02
CA ASP A 119 -10.75 11.86 7.95
C ASP A 119 -9.72 12.95 8.27
N THR A 120 -9.84 14.10 7.62
CA THR A 120 -8.96 15.26 7.83
C THR A 120 -9.24 16.03 9.12
N HIS A 121 -10.25 15.67 9.90
CA HIS A 121 -10.40 16.17 11.29
C HIS A 121 -9.51 15.39 12.25
N VAL A 122 -9.19 14.16 11.92
CA VAL A 122 -8.29 13.29 12.70
C VAL A 122 -6.85 13.46 12.23
N PHE A 123 -6.59 13.16 10.95
CA PHE A 123 -5.29 13.34 10.32
C PHE A 123 -5.17 14.77 9.81
N CYS A 124 -4.58 15.64 10.62
CA CYS A 124 -4.40 17.06 10.31
C CYS A 124 -3.05 17.55 10.87
N PRO A 125 -2.53 18.67 10.35
CA PRO A 125 -1.31 19.28 10.88
C PRO A 125 -1.46 19.65 12.35
N GLN A 126 -0.43 19.34 13.15
CA GLN A 126 -0.30 19.66 14.58
C GLN A 126 1.05 20.32 14.83
N ASP A 127 1.24 20.85 16.04
CA ASP A 127 2.55 21.36 16.46
C ASP A 127 3.59 20.23 16.45
N GLN A 128 4.65 20.41 15.67
CA GLN A 128 5.67 19.37 15.47
C GLN A 128 6.48 19.11 16.75
N ALA A 129 6.77 20.14 17.53
CA ALA A 129 7.56 19.99 18.76
C ALA A 129 6.78 19.16 19.80
N GLU A 130 5.47 19.44 19.94
CA GLU A 130 4.59 18.67 20.80
C GLU A 130 4.42 17.23 20.29
N ALA A 131 4.30 17.05 18.99
CA ALA A 131 4.20 15.74 18.35
C ALA A 131 5.46 14.89 18.59
N ARG A 132 6.66 15.48 18.47
CA ARG A 132 7.94 14.83 18.78
C ARG A 132 8.04 14.42 20.23
N LEU A 133 7.64 15.29 21.14
CA LEU A 133 7.63 14.98 22.59
C LEU A 133 6.71 13.77 22.86
N ARG A 134 5.50 13.74 22.29
CA ARG A 134 4.54 12.63 22.44
C ARG A 134 5.05 11.33 21.81
N ALA A 135 5.74 11.41 20.68
CA ALA A 135 6.31 10.26 19.99
C ALA A 135 7.63 9.77 20.62
N GLY A 136 8.22 10.50 21.58
CA GLY A 136 9.53 10.19 22.17
C GLY A 136 10.68 10.35 21.19
N LEU A 137 10.57 11.32 20.26
CA LEU A 137 11.55 11.60 19.22
C LEU A 137 12.36 12.88 19.53
N PRO A 138 13.61 12.99 19.05
CA PRO A 138 14.45 14.17 19.31
C PRO A 138 13.87 15.43 18.67
N ALA A 139 13.95 16.55 19.40
CA ALA A 139 13.45 17.84 18.93
C ALA A 139 14.42 18.53 17.95
N ASP A 140 15.71 18.21 18.04
CA ASP A 140 16.84 18.85 17.37
C ASP A 140 17.28 18.16 16.08
N LYS A 141 16.59 17.09 15.65
CA LYS A 141 16.95 16.33 14.45
C LYS A 141 15.85 16.39 13.39
N HIS A 142 16.24 16.25 12.14
CA HIS A 142 15.32 15.94 11.07
C HIS A 142 14.86 14.48 11.18
N ILE A 143 13.57 14.23 11.11
CA ILE A 143 12.99 12.90 11.28
C ILE A 143 12.45 12.38 9.93
N ILE A 144 13.05 11.29 9.43
CA ILE A 144 12.54 10.55 8.30
C ILE A 144 11.72 9.37 8.84
N LEU A 145 10.43 9.33 8.50
CA LEU A 145 9.49 8.32 8.98
C LEU A 145 9.31 7.20 7.95
N PHE A 146 9.35 5.95 8.40
CA PHE A 146 8.90 4.78 7.67
C PHE A 146 7.76 4.10 8.44
N VAL A 147 6.65 3.77 7.76
CA VAL A 147 5.49 3.10 8.37
C VAL A 147 5.11 1.86 7.59
N SER A 148 4.98 0.74 8.30
CA SER A 148 4.45 -0.51 7.73
C SER A 148 3.87 -1.37 8.85
N GLN A 149 2.76 -2.07 8.61
CA GLN A 149 2.21 -3.01 9.58
C GLN A 149 3.25 -4.04 10.04
N ARG A 150 4.10 -4.50 9.12
CA ARG A 150 5.26 -5.36 9.37
C ARG A 150 6.42 -4.85 8.53
N VAL A 151 7.47 -4.37 9.18
CA VAL A 151 8.65 -3.81 8.46
C VAL A 151 9.41 -4.89 7.68
N THR A 152 9.26 -6.15 8.06
CA THR A 152 9.82 -7.32 7.36
C THR A 152 9.03 -7.73 6.11
N ASP A 153 7.89 -7.08 5.79
CA ASP A 153 7.20 -7.29 4.50
C ASP A 153 8.07 -6.74 3.36
N GLY A 154 8.75 -7.64 2.64
CA GLY A 154 9.64 -7.25 1.53
C GLY A 154 8.96 -6.42 0.43
N ARG A 155 7.61 -6.49 0.31
CA ARG A 155 6.83 -5.68 -0.63
C ARG A 155 6.86 -4.19 -0.26
N LYS A 156 7.00 -3.85 1.03
CA LYS A 156 7.07 -2.46 1.53
C LYS A 156 8.43 -1.80 1.33
N GLY A 157 9.43 -2.57 0.87
CA GLY A 157 10.67 -2.04 0.34
C GLY A 157 11.69 -1.59 1.39
N MET A 158 11.63 -2.10 2.64
CA MET A 158 12.61 -1.76 3.69
C MET A 158 14.06 -1.90 3.21
N ARG A 159 14.37 -2.93 2.42
CA ARG A 159 15.72 -3.09 1.84
C ARG A 159 16.15 -1.87 1.02
N TYR A 160 15.25 -1.34 0.19
CA TYR A 160 15.55 -0.15 -0.64
C TYR A 160 15.65 1.11 0.20
N PHE A 161 14.87 1.19 1.30
CA PHE A 161 14.98 2.26 2.26
C PHE A 161 16.37 2.28 2.91
N ILE A 162 16.84 1.13 3.42
CA ILE A 162 18.18 1.00 4.03
C ILE A 162 19.26 1.41 3.04
N GLU A 163 19.24 0.86 1.82
CA GLU A 163 20.23 1.17 0.79
C GLU A 163 20.22 2.67 0.41
N ALA A 164 19.05 3.30 0.33
CA ALA A 164 18.92 4.72 0.06
C ALA A 164 19.52 5.58 1.19
N ILE A 165 19.28 5.20 2.45
CA ILE A 165 19.86 5.87 3.62
C ILE A 165 21.39 5.73 3.62
N ASP A 166 21.93 4.55 3.32
CA ASP A 166 23.38 4.33 3.25
C ASP A 166 24.03 5.21 2.19
N ARG A 167 23.41 5.34 1.01
CA ARG A 167 23.87 6.24 -0.07
C ARG A 167 23.78 7.71 0.32
N LEU A 168 22.69 8.09 0.98
CA LEU A 168 22.47 9.45 1.46
C LEU A 168 23.57 9.86 2.45
N VAL A 169 23.85 9.00 3.43
CA VAL A 169 24.92 9.22 4.42
C VAL A 169 26.31 9.23 3.80
N ALA A 170 26.55 8.39 2.81
CA ALA A 170 27.83 8.39 2.08
C ALA A 170 28.06 9.70 1.31
N ARG A 171 26.98 10.30 0.79
CA ARG A 171 27.03 11.57 0.06
C ARG A 171 27.04 12.79 0.99
N TYR A 172 26.36 12.71 2.12
CA TYR A 172 26.17 13.79 3.10
C TYR A 172 26.45 13.27 4.52
N PRO A 173 27.73 13.10 4.91
CA PRO A 173 28.11 12.52 6.20
C PRO A 173 27.58 13.27 7.44
N GLU A 174 27.35 14.58 7.30
CA GLU A 174 26.78 15.45 8.35
C GLU A 174 25.36 15.03 8.79
N MET A 175 24.64 14.27 7.97
CA MET A 175 23.33 13.76 8.32
C MET A 175 23.35 12.82 9.55
N LYS A 176 24.49 12.23 9.89
CA LYS A 176 24.63 11.41 11.09
C LYS A 176 24.39 12.22 12.38
N GLU A 177 24.68 13.51 12.33
CA GLU A 177 24.55 14.39 13.49
C GLU A 177 23.17 15.05 13.59
N ASN A 178 22.53 15.34 12.44
CA ASN A 178 21.31 16.15 12.40
C ASN A 178 20.04 15.39 11.94
N THR A 179 20.14 14.11 11.58
CA THR A 179 19.02 13.32 11.07
C THR A 179 18.83 12.03 11.83
N ALA A 180 17.59 11.62 12.01
CA ALA A 180 17.22 10.34 12.60
C ALA A 180 16.07 9.68 11.85
N ILE A 181 15.96 8.37 11.99
CA ILE A 181 14.89 7.57 11.37
C ILE A 181 13.90 7.14 12.44
N ALA A 182 12.62 7.37 12.22
CA ALA A 182 11.55 6.79 13.00
C ALA A 182 10.92 5.63 12.22
N ILE A 183 10.74 4.48 12.87
CA ILE A 183 10.16 3.28 12.24
C ILE A 183 8.94 2.84 13.02
N LEU A 184 7.76 2.98 12.43
CA LEU A 184 6.49 2.53 12.99
C LEU A 184 6.08 1.20 12.35
N GLY A 185 5.92 0.16 13.16
CA GLY A 185 5.42 -1.13 12.75
C GLY A 185 6.02 -2.30 13.50
N GLY A 186 5.40 -3.47 13.41
CA GLY A 186 5.90 -4.69 14.03
C GLY A 186 7.25 -5.11 13.45
N HIS A 187 8.13 -5.62 14.32
CA HIS A 187 9.51 -6.03 14.01
C HIS A 187 10.44 -4.87 13.62
N SER A 188 10.12 -3.63 14.03
CA SER A 188 10.97 -2.46 13.77
C SER A 188 12.31 -2.52 14.49
N GLU A 189 12.40 -3.23 15.61
CA GLU A 189 13.61 -3.51 16.39
C GLU A 189 14.66 -4.36 15.64
N GLU A 190 14.24 -5.08 14.60
CA GLU A 190 15.13 -5.91 13.78
C GLU A 190 15.86 -5.10 12.68
N VAL A 191 15.54 -3.81 12.52
CA VAL A 191 16.11 -2.97 11.45
C VAL A 191 17.36 -2.26 11.95
N ASN A 192 18.46 -2.48 11.25
CA ASN A 192 19.72 -1.78 11.48
C ASN A 192 19.96 -0.75 10.38
N LEU A 193 20.22 0.49 10.76
CA LEU A 193 20.46 1.64 9.88
C LEU A 193 21.76 2.34 10.22
N THR A 194 22.35 3.00 9.23
CA THR A 194 23.57 3.83 9.42
C THR A 194 23.28 5.12 10.17
N LEU A 195 22.03 5.62 10.13
CA LEU A 195 21.55 6.75 10.92
C LEU A 195 20.96 6.30 12.27
N PRO A 196 20.96 7.17 13.31
CA PRO A 196 20.22 6.91 14.52
C PRO A 196 18.77 6.55 14.23
N SER A 197 18.28 5.45 14.81
CA SER A 197 16.93 4.97 14.55
C SER A 197 16.12 4.73 15.81
N TYR A 198 14.84 5.07 15.75
CA TYR A 198 13.85 4.94 16.82
C TYR A 198 12.78 3.93 16.38
N SER A 199 12.80 2.78 17.03
CA SER A 199 11.77 1.76 16.83
C SER A 199 10.55 2.12 17.67
N LEU A 200 9.43 2.46 17.00
CA LEU A 200 8.18 2.83 17.65
C LEU A 200 7.24 1.63 17.85
N GLY A 201 7.65 0.44 17.36
CA GLY A 201 6.86 -0.76 17.47
C GLY A 201 5.50 -0.68 16.78
N TYR A 202 4.56 -1.52 17.20
CA TYR A 202 3.19 -1.49 16.70
C TYR A 202 2.34 -0.57 17.57
N VAL A 203 1.71 0.42 16.96
CA VAL A 203 0.80 1.36 17.61
C VAL A 203 -0.60 1.22 17.03
N SER A 204 -1.61 1.15 17.89
CA SER A 204 -3.03 1.07 17.50
C SER A 204 -3.85 2.30 17.95
N ASP A 205 -3.28 3.13 18.81
CA ASP A 205 -3.93 4.39 19.20
C ASP A 205 -3.80 5.44 18.10
N GLU A 206 -4.94 5.87 17.57
CA GLU A 206 -5.02 6.80 16.45
C GLU A 206 -4.38 8.16 16.76
N LYS A 207 -4.54 8.66 17.98
CA LYS A 207 -3.92 9.93 18.40
C LYS A 207 -2.39 9.85 18.42
N GLN A 208 -1.87 8.68 18.83
CA GLN A 208 -0.44 8.44 18.82
C GLN A 208 0.09 8.29 17.39
N ILE A 209 -0.66 7.62 16.50
CA ILE A 209 -0.32 7.52 15.07
C ILE A 209 -0.26 8.91 14.42
N VAL A 210 -1.25 9.78 14.70
CA VAL A 210 -1.28 11.16 14.19
C VAL A 210 -0.07 11.96 14.72
N ALA A 211 0.27 11.82 16.00
CA ALA A 211 1.46 12.47 16.57
C ALA A 211 2.76 11.99 15.89
N ILE A 212 2.86 10.68 15.60
CA ILE A 212 4.02 10.11 14.90
C ILE A 212 4.14 10.69 13.48
N TYR A 213 3.05 10.82 12.72
CA TYR A 213 3.12 11.49 11.41
C TYR A 213 3.55 12.95 11.55
N ASN A 214 2.93 13.72 12.45
CA ASN A 214 3.26 15.14 12.66
C ASN A 214 4.67 15.38 13.19
N SER A 215 5.33 14.37 13.77
CA SER A 215 6.72 14.47 14.26
C SER A 215 7.76 14.43 13.14
N ALA A 216 7.39 13.97 11.94
CA ALA A 216 8.30 13.74 10.82
C ALA A 216 8.47 14.99 9.94
N ASP A 217 9.63 15.09 9.31
CA ASP A 217 9.92 16.06 8.25
C ASP A 217 9.65 15.47 6.85
N ALA A 218 9.79 14.15 6.73
CA ALA A 218 9.46 13.41 5.50
C ALA A 218 8.99 12.00 5.82
N PHE A 219 8.06 11.49 5.01
CA PHE A 219 7.60 10.11 5.05
C PHE A 219 8.11 9.35 3.83
N VAL A 220 8.73 8.19 4.03
CA VAL A 220 9.28 7.38 2.93
C VAL A 220 8.61 6.00 2.89
N LEU A 221 8.01 5.67 1.74
CA LEU A 221 7.39 4.36 1.48
C LEU A 221 7.83 3.81 0.12
N PRO A 222 8.99 3.14 0.02
CA PRO A 222 9.50 2.60 -1.24
C PRO A 222 8.87 1.23 -1.56
N SER A 223 7.54 1.16 -1.53
CA SER A 223 6.80 -0.06 -1.86
C SER A 223 7.13 -0.53 -3.28
N LEU A 224 7.29 -1.85 -3.44
CA LEU A 224 7.55 -2.48 -4.73
C LEU A 224 6.26 -2.77 -5.51
N GLU A 225 5.15 -2.87 -4.82
CA GLU A 225 3.80 -3.01 -5.36
C GLU A 225 2.80 -2.55 -4.31
N ASP A 226 2.01 -1.55 -4.61
CA ASP A 226 0.95 -1.06 -3.72
C ASP A 226 -0.23 -0.51 -4.56
N ASN A 227 -1.43 -0.55 -4.01
CA ASN A 227 -2.59 0.01 -4.70
C ASN A 227 -2.72 1.51 -4.41
N LEU A 228 -3.20 1.84 -3.24
CA LEU A 228 -3.34 3.21 -2.73
C LEU A 228 -3.03 3.18 -1.24
N PRO A 229 -1.75 3.33 -0.84
CA PRO A 229 -1.35 3.16 0.55
C PRO A 229 -1.92 4.26 1.44
N ASN A 230 -2.76 3.89 2.40
CA ASN A 230 -3.36 4.83 3.36
C ASN A 230 -2.28 5.62 4.12
N THR A 231 -1.13 5.00 4.40
CA THR A 231 -0.01 5.66 5.09
C THR A 231 0.51 6.90 4.37
N ILE A 232 0.45 6.95 3.02
CA ILE A 232 0.75 8.18 2.26
C ILE A 232 -0.36 9.22 2.45
N MET A 233 -1.64 8.82 2.40
CA MET A 233 -2.76 9.75 2.65
C MET A 233 -2.69 10.34 4.06
N GLU A 234 -2.43 9.49 5.06
CA GLU A 234 -2.31 9.87 6.47
C GLU A 234 -1.16 10.88 6.68
N SER A 235 0.02 10.59 6.11
CA SER A 235 1.17 11.48 6.16
C SER A 235 0.88 12.85 5.53
N MET A 236 0.36 12.83 4.30
CA MET A 236 0.05 14.07 3.56
C MET A 236 -1.07 14.87 4.20
N ALA A 237 -2.07 14.22 4.81
CA ALA A 237 -3.13 14.89 5.56
C ALA A 237 -2.58 15.57 6.83
N CYS A 238 -1.50 15.03 7.43
CA CYS A 238 -0.75 15.68 8.50
C CYS A 238 0.23 16.77 8.01
N GLY A 239 0.26 17.07 6.70
CA GLY A 239 1.15 18.08 6.12
C GLY A 239 2.59 17.61 5.89
N VAL A 240 2.86 16.30 5.98
CA VAL A 240 4.20 15.73 5.84
C VAL A 240 4.40 15.23 4.41
N PRO A 241 5.43 15.71 3.68
CA PRO A 241 5.69 15.29 2.31
C PRO A 241 6.04 13.81 2.25
N SER A 242 5.53 13.15 1.21
CA SER A 242 5.72 11.71 1.03
C SER A 242 6.65 11.40 -0.13
N ILE A 243 7.52 10.40 0.07
CA ILE A 243 8.47 9.91 -0.93
C ILE A 243 8.15 8.44 -1.20
N GLY A 244 7.97 8.08 -2.46
CA GLY A 244 7.67 6.70 -2.85
C GLY A 244 8.10 6.35 -4.26
N PHE A 245 8.15 5.06 -4.57
CA PHE A 245 8.43 4.61 -5.92
C PHE A 245 7.23 4.82 -6.87
N ARG A 246 7.54 4.98 -8.16
CA ARG A 246 6.56 5.05 -9.25
C ARG A 246 5.91 3.68 -9.50
N VAL A 247 5.06 3.25 -8.55
CA VAL A 247 4.33 1.97 -8.61
C VAL A 247 2.88 2.13 -8.17
N GLY A 248 2.01 1.31 -8.74
CA GLY A 248 0.62 1.25 -8.31
C GLY A 248 -0.11 2.58 -8.42
N GLY A 249 -0.82 2.95 -7.37
CA GLY A 249 -1.50 4.22 -7.22
C GLY A 249 -0.67 5.31 -6.52
N ILE A 250 0.59 5.06 -6.12
CA ILE A 250 1.44 6.05 -5.45
C ILE A 250 1.57 7.34 -6.30
N PRO A 251 1.82 7.27 -7.64
CA PRO A 251 1.88 8.46 -8.47
C PRO A 251 0.55 9.20 -8.65
N GLU A 252 -0.56 8.64 -8.17
CA GLU A 252 -1.87 9.31 -8.19
C GLU A 252 -2.10 10.16 -6.93
N MET A 253 -1.25 9.98 -5.91
CA MET A 253 -1.33 10.65 -4.61
C MET A 253 -0.30 11.76 -4.46
N ILE A 254 0.87 11.61 -5.05
CA ILE A 254 2.01 12.50 -4.90
C ILE A 254 2.20 13.33 -6.17
N ASP A 255 2.03 14.63 -6.05
CA ASP A 255 2.44 15.61 -7.08
C ASP A 255 3.95 15.81 -6.95
N HIS A 256 4.69 15.17 -7.87
CA HIS A 256 6.15 15.12 -7.85
C HIS A 256 6.79 16.51 -7.75
N GLN A 257 7.67 16.72 -6.76
CA GLN A 257 8.36 17.97 -6.44
C GLN A 257 7.43 19.13 -5.99
N GLN A 258 6.16 18.85 -5.64
CA GLN A 258 5.25 19.84 -5.07
C GLN A 258 4.86 19.49 -3.63
N ASN A 259 4.31 18.30 -3.41
CA ASN A 259 3.90 17.81 -2.11
C ASN A 259 4.62 16.52 -1.69
N GLY A 260 5.65 16.11 -2.44
CA GLY A 260 6.45 14.94 -2.21
C GLY A 260 7.27 14.54 -3.44
N TYR A 261 7.81 13.33 -3.43
CA TYR A 261 8.69 12.88 -4.48
C TYR A 261 8.33 11.46 -4.97
N VAL A 262 8.20 11.29 -6.28
CA VAL A 262 7.96 10.00 -6.92
C VAL A 262 9.24 9.53 -7.60
N ALA A 263 9.99 8.67 -6.91
CA ALA A 263 11.22 8.09 -7.41
C ALA A 263 10.98 6.96 -8.43
N ASN A 264 11.95 6.73 -9.30
CA ASN A 264 11.93 5.62 -10.23
C ASN A 264 11.89 4.27 -9.48
N HIS A 265 11.16 3.30 -10.04
CA HIS A 265 10.96 2.01 -9.39
C HIS A 265 12.28 1.29 -9.13
N ARG A 266 12.54 0.95 -7.86
CA ARG A 266 13.75 0.28 -7.37
C ARG A 266 15.06 1.06 -7.53
N ASP A 267 14.97 2.34 -7.79
CA ASP A 267 16.14 3.20 -7.92
C ASP A 267 16.50 3.80 -6.54
N THR A 268 17.54 3.27 -5.94
CA THR A 268 18.06 3.71 -4.64
C THR A 268 18.97 4.93 -4.73
N GLU A 269 19.30 5.39 -5.94
CA GLU A 269 20.00 6.65 -6.18
C GLU A 269 19.01 7.81 -6.34
N ASP A 270 17.84 7.53 -6.93
CA ASP A 270 16.77 8.51 -7.12
C ASP A 270 15.92 8.72 -5.85
N LEU A 271 15.72 7.67 -5.05
CA LEU A 271 14.88 7.73 -3.86
C LEU A 271 15.33 8.80 -2.84
N PRO A 272 16.63 8.98 -2.53
CA PRO A 272 17.10 10.03 -1.63
C PRO A 272 16.89 11.46 -2.15
N SER A 273 16.72 11.66 -3.46
CA SER A 273 16.55 13.00 -4.04
C SER A 273 15.29 13.72 -3.56
N GLY A 274 14.32 12.99 -2.98
CA GLY A 274 13.13 13.55 -2.37
C GLY A 274 13.33 14.07 -0.92
N THR A 275 14.50 13.88 -0.33
CA THR A 275 14.80 14.31 1.06
C THR A 275 15.51 15.66 1.13
N HIS A 276 15.67 16.37 -0.01
CA HIS A 276 16.32 17.67 -0.11
C HIS A 276 15.32 18.79 -0.37
#